data_a4c014923020cfdf1153286252cf9805
#
_entry.id   a4c014923020cfdf1153286252cf9805
#
_cell.length_a   1.000
_cell.length_b   1.000
_cell.length_c   1.000
_cell.angle_alpha   90.00
_cell.angle_beta   90.00
_cell.angle_gamma   90.00
#
_symmetry.space_group_name_H-M   'P 1'
#
loop_
_entity.id
_entity.type
_entity.pdbx_description
1 polymer ?
#
loop_
_entity_poly.entity_id
_entity_poly.type
_entity_poly.pdbx_seq_one_letter_code
_entity_poly.pdbx_strand_id
1 'polypeptide(L)'
;MQVPQQVKQILETMTQAGFQAYAVGGCVRDAFLGREPEDWDITTDALPEQVKSLFRRTVDTGIRHGTVTVLLKDRSYEITTYRVDGAYSDGRHPDSVVFTPELSEDLKRRDFTINTMACAANGSVVDLFGGQEDLGQRRIRCVGDPDERFTEDALRILRALRFSAQLDFDIEGATWEALKRHAPNLVNVSRERILAELNKMILSGHPEKMDMLDEAGIIPWIGKELEDLLPSSRIAALPAKKDLRWAAAFSEADGETARTFLKNMKSDNETADGAALLISGIRGAVPEDLYGTRRLLSVYGQDRVREMILLRRAGFGGPVSAEQLDLLEERTDRILSAGDCLAVRNLALSGSDLIRMGIRPGPGLGSILGTMLDRVLRDPGLNTRECLERIAEEAAEGRGNVPGRKSGNDDASE
;
A
#
# COMPACT_ATOMS: atom_id res chain seq x y z
N MET A 1 -24.20 -2.79 22.70
CA MET A 1 -23.27 -3.27 21.66
C MET A 1 -22.85 -4.70 21.98
N GLN A 2 -22.57 -5.54 20.99
CA GLN A 2 -22.07 -6.90 21.22
C GLN A 2 -20.55 -6.90 21.33
N VAL A 3 -20.01 -7.34 22.47
CA VAL A 3 -18.58 -7.42 22.75
C VAL A 3 -18.11 -8.86 22.54
N PRO A 4 -17.03 -9.14 21.80
CA PRO A 4 -16.50 -10.48 21.62
C PRO A 4 -16.13 -11.15 22.95
N GLN A 5 -16.27 -12.47 23.03
CA GLN A 5 -16.09 -13.20 24.29
C GLN A 5 -14.71 -13.01 24.94
N GLN A 6 -13.64 -12.97 24.14
CA GLN A 6 -12.30 -12.76 24.68
C GLN A 6 -12.10 -11.36 25.25
N VAL A 7 -12.62 -10.33 24.55
CA VAL A 7 -12.61 -8.95 25.04
C VAL A 7 -13.41 -8.85 26.32
N LYS A 8 -14.63 -9.41 26.34
CA LYS A 8 -15.47 -9.47 27.52
C LYS A 8 -14.76 -10.14 28.70
N GLN A 9 -14.05 -11.25 28.47
CA GLN A 9 -13.27 -11.95 29.50
C GLN A 9 -12.18 -11.03 30.08
N ILE A 10 -11.47 -10.25 29.24
CA ILE A 10 -10.44 -9.31 29.70
C ILE A 10 -11.07 -8.23 30.58
N LEU A 11 -12.15 -7.58 30.08
CA LEU A 11 -12.84 -6.51 30.78
C LEU A 11 -13.40 -7.00 32.15
N GLU A 12 -14.02 -8.19 32.18
CA GLU A 12 -14.53 -8.81 33.41
C GLU A 12 -13.41 -9.17 34.39
N THR A 13 -12.29 -9.71 33.93
CA THR A 13 -11.13 -10.01 34.78
C THR A 13 -10.61 -8.75 35.49
N MET A 14 -10.50 -7.64 34.74
CA MET A 14 -10.04 -6.37 35.32
C MET A 14 -11.07 -5.78 36.28
N THR A 15 -12.36 -5.82 35.91
CA THR A 15 -13.42 -5.30 36.79
C THR A 15 -13.55 -6.09 38.09
N GLN A 16 -13.41 -7.41 38.03
CA GLN A 16 -13.41 -8.28 39.24
C GLN A 16 -12.20 -8.01 40.14
N ALA A 17 -11.10 -7.54 39.58
CA ALA A 17 -9.92 -7.10 40.36
C ALA A 17 -10.06 -5.67 40.92
N GLY A 18 -11.19 -4.99 40.68
CA GLY A 18 -11.49 -3.65 41.19
C GLY A 18 -11.08 -2.50 40.29
N PHE A 19 -10.68 -2.78 39.04
CA PHE A 19 -10.29 -1.76 38.06
C PHE A 19 -11.41 -1.42 37.08
N GLN A 20 -11.43 -0.20 36.59
CA GLN A 20 -12.22 0.17 35.42
C GLN A 20 -11.54 -0.35 34.15
N ALA A 21 -12.30 -0.90 33.23
CA ALA A 21 -11.80 -1.32 31.93
C ALA A 21 -12.88 -1.20 30.84
N TYR A 22 -12.49 -0.65 29.70
CA TYR A 22 -13.40 -0.43 28.57
C TYR A 22 -12.69 -0.76 27.27
N ALA A 23 -13.41 -1.35 26.31
CA ALA A 23 -13.01 -1.33 24.92
C ALA A 23 -13.18 0.10 24.37
N VAL A 24 -12.27 0.60 23.54
CA VAL A 24 -12.26 2.02 23.16
C VAL A 24 -11.68 2.25 21.75
N GLY A 25 -12.08 3.34 21.14
CA GLY A 25 -11.48 3.75 19.86
C GLY A 25 -12.16 3.15 18.64
N GLY A 26 -11.34 2.74 17.67
CA GLY A 26 -11.82 2.24 16.38
C GLY A 26 -12.75 1.05 16.45
N CYS A 27 -12.53 0.13 17.39
CA CYS A 27 -13.36 -1.05 17.54
C CYS A 27 -14.79 -0.71 17.97
N VAL A 28 -14.98 0.28 18.84
CA VAL A 28 -16.31 0.72 19.28
C VAL A 28 -17.04 1.41 18.14
N ARG A 29 -16.36 2.32 17.43
CA ARG A 29 -16.89 2.97 16.23
C ARG A 29 -17.33 1.95 15.17
N ASP A 30 -16.45 1.01 14.82
CA ASP A 30 -16.71 0.04 13.75
C ASP A 30 -17.86 -0.90 14.11
N ALA A 31 -17.96 -1.33 15.37
CA ALA A 31 -19.09 -2.10 15.85
C ALA A 31 -20.43 -1.32 15.77
N PHE A 32 -20.44 0.00 16.04
CA PHE A 32 -21.62 0.85 15.83
C PHE A 32 -22.01 0.95 14.35
N LEU A 33 -21.02 0.95 13.44
CA LEU A 33 -21.23 0.97 11.99
C LEU A 33 -21.59 -0.41 11.41
N GLY A 34 -21.72 -1.45 12.26
CA GLY A 34 -22.00 -2.82 11.82
C GLY A 34 -20.83 -3.48 11.09
N ARG A 35 -19.61 -2.95 11.26
CA ARG A 35 -18.36 -3.51 10.73
C ARG A 35 -17.72 -4.40 11.79
N GLU A 36 -17.08 -5.48 11.38
CA GLU A 36 -16.30 -6.32 12.30
C GLU A 36 -14.94 -5.63 12.56
N PRO A 37 -14.63 -5.27 13.82
CA PRO A 37 -13.35 -4.67 14.16
C PRO A 37 -12.19 -5.66 13.98
N GLU A 38 -11.09 -5.19 13.37
CA GLU A 38 -9.86 -5.98 13.23
C GLU A 38 -9.16 -6.16 14.58
N ASP A 39 -8.99 -5.04 15.31
CA ASP A 39 -8.32 -4.98 16.61
C ASP A 39 -9.24 -4.40 17.68
N TRP A 40 -9.04 -4.81 18.91
CA TRP A 40 -9.78 -4.34 20.08
C TRP A 40 -8.82 -3.73 21.09
N ASP A 41 -8.78 -2.40 21.14
CA ASP A 41 -8.05 -1.66 22.14
C ASP A 41 -8.84 -1.55 23.43
N ILE A 42 -8.12 -1.70 24.55
CA ILE A 42 -8.72 -1.60 25.90
C ILE A 42 -8.01 -0.48 26.65
N THR A 43 -8.78 0.28 27.40
CA THR A 43 -8.26 1.33 28.28
C THR A 43 -8.71 1.08 29.72
N THR A 44 -7.89 1.44 30.73
CA THR A 44 -8.09 1.08 32.13
C THR A 44 -7.45 2.08 33.08
N ASP A 45 -7.92 2.17 34.33
CA ASP A 45 -7.24 2.87 35.43
C ASP A 45 -6.12 2.04 36.09
N ALA A 46 -6.01 0.73 35.77
CA ALA A 46 -4.95 -0.11 36.25
C ALA A 46 -3.59 0.31 35.67
N LEU A 47 -2.56 0.37 36.52
CA LEU A 47 -1.17 0.61 36.09
C LEU A 47 -0.63 -0.61 35.32
N PRO A 48 0.39 -0.44 34.46
CA PRO A 48 0.93 -1.54 33.64
C PRO A 48 1.32 -2.78 34.45
N GLU A 49 1.93 -2.62 35.61
CA GLU A 49 2.33 -3.75 36.47
C GLU A 49 1.12 -4.47 37.09
N GLN A 50 0.03 -3.75 37.35
CA GLN A 50 -1.22 -4.34 37.82
C GLN A 50 -1.87 -5.15 36.69
N VAL A 51 -1.90 -4.63 35.46
CA VAL A 51 -2.35 -5.40 34.27
C VAL A 51 -1.54 -6.69 34.14
N LYS A 52 -0.20 -6.61 34.21
CA LYS A 52 0.70 -7.78 34.12
C LYS A 52 0.42 -8.82 35.21
N SER A 53 0.03 -8.40 36.41
CA SER A 53 -0.28 -9.31 37.51
C SER A 53 -1.58 -10.10 37.32
N LEU A 54 -2.53 -9.57 36.52
CA LEU A 54 -3.82 -10.18 36.27
C LEU A 54 -3.81 -11.22 35.14
N PHE A 55 -2.85 -11.12 34.22
CA PHE A 55 -2.80 -11.97 33.04
C PHE A 55 -1.51 -12.79 32.97
N ARG A 56 -1.64 -14.08 32.67
CA ARG A 56 -0.51 -15.05 32.66
C ARG A 56 0.52 -14.76 31.57
N ARG A 57 0.09 -14.21 30.42
CA ARG A 57 0.96 -13.97 29.26
C ARG A 57 0.79 -12.53 28.78
N THR A 58 1.83 -11.73 29.01
CA THR A 58 1.88 -10.31 28.63
C THR A 58 3.18 -10.00 27.92
N VAL A 59 3.18 -8.94 27.10
CA VAL A 59 4.35 -8.40 26.42
C VAL A 59 4.39 -6.90 26.62
N ASP A 60 5.56 -6.37 26.95
CA ASP A 60 5.79 -4.95 27.18
C ASP A 60 5.97 -4.22 25.83
N THR A 61 4.89 -3.91 25.13
CA THR A 61 4.92 -3.27 23.82
C THR A 61 5.04 -1.76 23.86
N GLY A 62 4.66 -1.13 24.97
CA GLY A 62 4.69 0.33 25.14
C GLY A 62 4.59 0.77 26.59
N ILE A 63 5.29 0.08 27.51
CA ILE A 63 5.17 0.26 28.96
C ILE A 63 5.45 1.72 29.41
N ARG A 64 6.36 2.42 28.74
CA ARG A 64 6.65 3.85 29.02
C ARG A 64 5.46 4.76 28.74
N HIS A 65 4.54 4.33 27.87
CA HIS A 65 3.30 5.03 27.52
C HIS A 65 2.06 4.39 28.14
N GLY A 66 2.26 3.43 29.04
CA GLY A 66 1.18 2.77 29.75
C GLY A 66 0.53 1.58 29.03
N THR A 67 1.10 1.10 27.91
CA THR A 67 0.51 0.02 27.12
C THR A 67 1.19 -1.32 27.40
N VAL A 68 0.38 -2.34 27.68
CA VAL A 68 0.75 -3.74 27.83
C VAL A 68 -0.08 -4.58 26.86
N THR A 69 0.54 -5.46 26.12
CA THR A 69 -0.18 -6.42 25.27
C THR A 69 -0.45 -7.70 26.05
N VAL A 70 -1.73 -8.07 26.15
CA VAL A 70 -2.18 -9.35 26.72
C VAL A 70 -2.37 -10.36 25.60
N LEU A 71 -1.75 -11.53 25.75
CA LEU A 71 -1.88 -12.65 24.81
C LEU A 71 -2.93 -13.62 25.34
N LEU A 72 -4.07 -13.72 24.65
CA LEU A 72 -5.17 -14.62 25.00
C LEU A 72 -5.49 -15.54 23.84
N LYS A 73 -5.25 -16.86 24.01
CA LYS A 73 -5.31 -17.86 22.95
C LYS A 73 -4.39 -17.46 21.79
N ASP A 74 -4.96 -17.23 20.60
CA ASP A 74 -4.23 -16.92 19.38
C ASP A 74 -4.29 -15.43 18.99
N ARG A 75 -4.76 -14.56 19.90
CA ARG A 75 -4.91 -13.13 19.66
C ARG A 75 -4.18 -12.30 20.71
N SER A 76 -3.79 -11.10 20.31
CA SER A 76 -3.18 -10.07 21.16
C SER A 76 -4.16 -8.93 21.38
N TYR A 77 -4.15 -8.34 22.58
CA TYR A 77 -5.00 -7.22 22.96
C TYR A 77 -4.15 -6.16 23.65
N GLU A 78 -4.19 -4.94 23.14
CA GLU A 78 -3.49 -3.82 23.77
C GLU A 78 -4.35 -3.24 24.89
N ILE A 79 -3.75 -3.18 26.09
CA ILE A 79 -4.37 -2.58 27.27
C ILE A 79 -3.53 -1.37 27.66
N THR A 80 -4.14 -0.18 27.61
CA THR A 80 -3.48 1.08 27.91
C THR A 80 -4.03 1.70 29.18
N THR A 81 -3.16 2.06 30.11
CA THR A 81 -3.53 2.81 31.32
C THR A 81 -4.02 4.21 30.94
N TYR A 82 -5.10 4.70 31.58
CA TYR A 82 -5.58 6.07 31.42
C TYR A 82 -4.45 7.05 31.66
N ARG A 83 -4.34 8.04 30.80
CA ARG A 83 -3.26 8.99 30.87
C ARG A 83 -3.64 10.37 30.38
N VAL A 84 -2.94 11.34 30.89
CA VAL A 84 -2.86 12.69 30.36
C VAL A 84 -1.51 12.82 29.67
N ASP A 85 -1.53 13.25 28.45
CA ASP A 85 -0.32 13.50 27.69
C ASP A 85 0.22 14.90 28.03
N GLY A 86 1.53 15.03 28.26
CA GLY A 86 2.20 16.32 28.47
C GLY A 86 2.39 17.09 27.17
N ALA A 87 3.29 18.08 27.17
CA ALA A 87 3.63 18.81 25.96
C ALA A 87 4.19 17.88 24.87
N TYR A 88 4.06 18.29 23.61
CA TYR A 88 4.52 17.54 22.46
C TYR A 88 5.63 18.31 21.74
N SER A 89 6.85 18.28 22.27
CA SER A 89 7.99 19.01 21.71
C SER A 89 8.40 18.53 20.32
N ASP A 90 8.21 17.24 20.03
CA ASP A 90 8.52 16.63 18.75
C ASP A 90 7.31 16.57 17.79
N GLY A 91 6.15 17.12 18.20
CA GLY A 91 4.90 17.06 17.45
C GLY A 91 4.36 15.64 17.20
N ARG A 92 4.76 14.66 18.07
CA ARG A 92 4.34 13.25 17.94
C ARG A 92 4.13 12.56 19.28
N HIS A 93 5.14 12.58 20.11
CA HIS A 93 5.11 11.90 21.39
C HIS A 93 5.00 12.93 22.51
N PRO A 94 4.15 12.68 23.50
CA PRO A 94 4.17 13.53 24.67
C PRO A 94 5.53 13.41 25.37
N ASP A 95 6.11 14.54 25.74
CA ASP A 95 7.39 14.61 26.47
C ASP A 95 7.31 13.86 27.82
N SER A 96 6.11 13.80 28.37
CA SER A 96 5.78 13.07 29.59
C SER A 96 4.36 12.52 29.54
N VAL A 97 4.16 11.41 30.21
CA VAL A 97 2.85 10.77 30.39
C VAL A 97 2.57 10.71 31.88
N VAL A 98 1.41 11.22 32.29
CA VAL A 98 0.94 11.12 33.67
C VAL A 98 -0.28 10.20 33.70
N PHE A 99 -0.17 9.11 34.45
CA PHE A 99 -1.32 8.22 34.63
C PHE A 99 -2.40 8.88 35.50
N THR A 100 -3.64 8.67 35.13
CA THR A 100 -4.81 9.24 35.81
C THR A 100 -5.84 8.14 36.08
N PRO A 101 -6.65 8.22 37.14
CA PRO A 101 -7.79 7.33 37.32
C PRO A 101 -9.02 7.74 36.50
N GLU A 102 -8.97 8.88 35.82
CA GLU A 102 -10.15 9.48 35.17
C GLU A 102 -10.24 9.09 33.70
N LEU A 103 -11.26 8.30 33.34
CA LEU A 103 -11.55 7.92 31.97
C LEU A 103 -11.74 9.15 31.06
N SER A 104 -12.38 10.21 31.56
CA SER A 104 -12.64 11.44 30.81
C SER A 104 -11.37 12.09 30.26
N GLU A 105 -10.29 12.09 31.04
CA GLU A 105 -9.00 12.65 30.61
C GLU A 105 -8.34 11.78 29.53
N ASP A 106 -8.42 10.44 29.63
CA ASP A 106 -7.92 9.55 28.58
C ASP A 106 -8.69 9.69 27.26
N LEU A 107 -10.00 9.87 27.34
CA LEU A 107 -10.83 10.09 26.15
C LEU A 107 -10.59 11.48 25.52
N LYS A 108 -10.38 12.51 26.34
CA LYS A 108 -10.17 13.90 25.91
C LYS A 108 -8.94 14.10 25.05
N ARG A 109 -7.85 13.36 25.28
CA ARG A 109 -6.60 13.46 24.52
C ARG A 109 -6.67 12.82 23.12
N ARG A 110 -7.76 12.11 22.80
CA ARG A 110 -7.91 11.42 21.52
C ARG A 110 -8.17 12.41 20.38
N ASP A 111 -8.08 11.90 19.14
CA ASP A 111 -8.19 12.71 17.94
C ASP A 111 -9.62 13.20 17.64
N PHE A 112 -10.56 12.28 17.43
CA PHE A 112 -11.91 12.57 16.95
C PHE A 112 -12.97 11.94 17.87
N THR A 113 -14.11 12.61 18.00
CA THR A 113 -15.23 12.19 18.85
C THR A 113 -15.71 10.78 18.56
N ILE A 114 -15.74 10.36 17.30
CA ILE A 114 -16.11 9.01 16.87
C ILE A 114 -15.18 7.91 17.40
N ASN A 115 -14.00 8.26 17.90
CA ASN A 115 -13.01 7.36 18.50
C ASN A 115 -12.90 7.51 20.03
N THR A 116 -13.80 8.29 20.67
CA THR A 116 -13.77 8.50 22.13
C THR A 116 -14.85 7.73 22.89
N MET A 117 -15.59 6.90 22.20
CA MET A 117 -16.58 6.05 22.85
C MET A 117 -15.90 4.88 23.56
N ALA A 118 -16.30 4.61 24.79
CA ALA A 118 -15.79 3.52 25.61
C ALA A 118 -16.90 2.52 25.93
N CYS A 119 -16.67 1.22 25.68
CA CYS A 119 -17.66 0.18 25.86
C CYS A 119 -17.28 -0.78 26.98
N ALA A 120 -18.17 -0.94 27.96
CA ALA A 120 -18.02 -1.88 29.06
C ALA A 120 -18.33 -3.34 28.65
N ALA A 121 -17.96 -4.31 29.49
CA ALA A 121 -18.18 -5.74 29.27
C ALA A 121 -19.65 -6.13 29.04
N ASN A 122 -20.60 -5.39 29.64
CA ASN A 122 -22.04 -5.60 29.45
C ASN A 122 -22.61 -4.96 28.17
N GLY A 123 -21.75 -4.32 27.35
CA GLY A 123 -22.13 -3.64 26.12
C GLY A 123 -22.66 -2.21 26.29
N SER A 124 -22.71 -1.68 27.53
CA SER A 124 -23.06 -0.27 27.78
C SER A 124 -21.93 0.63 27.27
N VAL A 125 -22.25 1.79 26.70
CA VAL A 125 -21.30 2.72 26.11
C VAL A 125 -21.28 4.03 26.88
N VAL A 126 -20.09 4.47 27.24
CA VAL A 126 -19.80 5.80 27.78
C VAL A 126 -19.38 6.68 26.61
N ASP A 127 -20.13 7.74 26.37
CA ASP A 127 -19.88 8.72 25.31
C ASP A 127 -19.91 10.13 25.91
N LEU A 128 -18.76 10.68 26.23
CA LEU A 128 -18.62 11.99 26.88
C LEU A 128 -18.51 13.16 25.89
N PHE A 129 -18.21 12.86 24.62
CA PHE A 129 -17.88 13.87 23.61
C PHE A 129 -18.82 13.86 22.41
N GLY A 130 -19.92 13.09 22.45
CA GLY A 130 -20.94 13.06 21.41
C GLY A 130 -20.53 12.26 20.18
N GLY A 131 -19.71 11.22 20.35
CA GLY A 131 -19.26 10.37 19.27
C GLY A 131 -20.38 9.60 18.57
N GLN A 132 -21.43 9.16 19.31
CA GLN A 132 -22.59 8.49 18.74
C GLN A 132 -23.42 9.45 17.86
N GLU A 133 -23.56 10.71 18.27
CA GLU A 133 -24.25 11.73 17.48
C GLU A 133 -23.49 11.99 16.18
N ASP A 134 -22.16 12.20 16.25
CA ASP A 134 -21.32 12.44 15.07
C ASP A 134 -21.29 11.23 14.13
N LEU A 135 -21.33 9.99 14.65
CA LEU A 135 -21.51 8.80 13.82
C LEU A 135 -22.85 8.81 13.08
N GLY A 136 -23.93 9.15 13.78
CA GLY A 136 -25.28 9.24 13.19
C GLY A 136 -25.37 10.34 12.12
N GLN A 137 -24.65 11.43 12.31
CA GLN A 137 -24.55 12.55 11.36
C GLN A 137 -23.46 12.37 10.28
N ARG A 138 -22.74 11.25 10.29
CA ARG A 138 -21.62 10.96 9.37
C ARG A 138 -20.55 12.06 9.39
N ARG A 139 -20.12 12.45 10.59
CA ARG A 139 -19.27 13.61 10.82
C ARG A 139 -17.94 13.25 11.48
N ILE A 140 -16.84 13.84 11.00
CA ILE A 140 -15.52 13.80 11.63
C ILE A 140 -15.32 15.13 12.38
N ARG A 141 -15.29 15.10 13.70
CA ARG A 141 -15.09 16.26 14.57
C ARG A 141 -13.98 15.99 15.58
N CYS A 142 -13.06 16.95 15.75
CA CYS A 142 -12.03 16.88 16.79
C CYS A 142 -12.65 16.85 18.20
N VAL A 143 -11.93 16.23 19.12
CA VAL A 143 -12.26 16.29 20.54
C VAL A 143 -11.77 17.62 21.12
N GLY A 144 -12.67 18.42 21.69
CA GLY A 144 -12.32 19.72 22.23
C GLY A 144 -11.95 20.74 21.15
N ASP A 145 -10.85 21.47 21.34
CA ASP A 145 -10.39 22.49 20.40
C ASP A 145 -9.56 21.86 19.28
N PRO A 146 -9.97 21.99 18.00
CA PRO A 146 -9.23 21.45 16.87
C PRO A 146 -7.81 22.04 16.73
N ASP A 147 -7.62 23.33 17.06
CA ASP A 147 -6.30 23.97 16.97
C ASP A 147 -5.31 23.35 17.96
N GLU A 148 -5.75 23.01 19.17
CA GLU A 148 -4.93 22.26 20.14
C GLU A 148 -4.59 20.87 19.60
N ARG A 149 -5.59 20.13 19.10
CA ARG A 149 -5.40 18.74 18.60
C ARG A 149 -4.41 18.65 17.45
N PHE A 150 -4.44 19.59 16.50
CA PHE A 150 -3.50 19.60 15.37
C PHE A 150 -2.12 20.17 15.73
N THR A 151 -2.02 20.97 16.78
CA THR A 151 -0.73 21.41 17.33
C THR A 151 -0.01 20.26 18.05
N GLU A 152 -0.73 19.40 18.78
CA GLU A 152 -0.17 18.24 19.48
C GLU A 152 0.42 17.20 18.51
N ASP A 153 -0.33 16.80 17.49
CA ASP A 153 0.15 15.88 16.44
C ASP A 153 -0.46 16.27 15.10
N ALA A 154 0.36 16.91 14.25
CA ALA A 154 -0.05 17.32 12.93
C ALA A 154 -0.50 16.17 12.03
N LEU A 155 -0.10 14.90 12.31
CA LEU A 155 -0.62 13.75 11.57
C LEU A 155 -2.13 13.60 11.69
N ARG A 156 -2.74 14.11 12.77
CA ARG A 156 -4.21 14.11 12.92
C ARG A 156 -4.92 14.81 11.76
N ILE A 157 -4.26 15.74 11.08
CA ILE A 157 -4.73 16.38 9.84
C ILE A 157 -5.00 15.31 8.77
N LEU A 158 -4.00 14.51 8.46
CA LEU A 158 -4.14 13.42 7.47
C LEU A 158 -5.07 12.31 7.96
N ARG A 159 -5.13 12.07 9.27
CA ARG A 159 -6.08 11.13 9.86
C ARG A 159 -7.54 11.57 9.67
N ALA A 160 -7.84 12.89 9.74
CA ALA A 160 -9.18 13.41 9.44
C ALA A 160 -9.59 13.09 8.00
N LEU A 161 -8.71 13.41 7.04
CA LEU A 161 -8.93 13.11 5.62
C LEU A 161 -9.08 11.59 5.38
N ARG A 162 -8.22 10.80 6.01
CA ARG A 162 -8.32 9.33 5.93
C ARG A 162 -9.64 8.80 6.46
N PHE A 163 -10.09 9.27 7.62
CA PHE A 163 -11.39 8.83 8.16
C PHE A 163 -12.54 9.27 7.26
N SER A 164 -12.47 10.48 6.68
CA SER A 164 -13.43 10.88 5.67
C SER A 164 -13.46 9.91 4.48
N ALA A 165 -12.29 9.52 3.94
CA ALA A 165 -12.21 8.56 2.83
C ALA A 165 -12.63 7.13 3.20
N GLN A 166 -12.32 6.66 4.40
CA GLN A 166 -12.65 5.29 4.82
C GLN A 166 -14.11 5.10 5.24
N LEU A 167 -14.72 6.13 5.83
CA LEU A 167 -16.06 6.06 6.39
C LEU A 167 -17.11 6.71 5.47
N ASP A 168 -16.67 7.49 4.48
CA ASP A 168 -17.49 8.38 3.67
C ASP A 168 -18.24 9.41 4.54
N PHE A 169 -17.50 10.06 5.44
CA PHE A 169 -18.02 11.06 6.36
C PHE A 169 -17.50 12.45 5.99
N ASP A 170 -18.27 13.48 6.32
CA ASP A 170 -17.86 14.86 6.15
C ASP A 170 -17.03 15.33 7.35
N ILE A 171 -16.11 16.27 7.12
CA ILE A 171 -15.35 16.89 8.20
C ILE A 171 -16.12 18.12 8.68
N GLU A 172 -16.28 18.22 10.01
CA GLU A 172 -16.97 19.34 10.65
C GLU A 172 -16.24 20.67 10.34
N GLY A 173 -17.02 21.76 10.14
CA GLY A 173 -16.50 23.03 9.63
C GLY A 173 -15.37 23.63 10.46
N ALA A 174 -15.47 23.65 11.81
CA ALA A 174 -14.39 24.18 12.66
C ALA A 174 -13.13 23.30 12.58
N THR A 175 -13.30 21.97 12.54
CA THR A 175 -12.24 21.00 12.34
C THR A 175 -11.56 21.20 10.98
N TRP A 176 -12.33 21.44 9.91
CA TRP A 176 -11.82 21.70 8.57
C TRP A 176 -11.00 22.98 8.49
N GLU A 177 -11.49 24.08 9.05
CA GLU A 177 -10.75 25.34 9.02
C GLU A 177 -9.46 25.28 9.88
N ALA A 178 -9.49 24.58 11.02
CA ALA A 178 -8.27 24.38 11.81
C ALA A 178 -7.26 23.49 11.06
N LEU A 179 -7.71 22.42 10.39
CA LEU A 179 -6.89 21.56 9.55
C LEU A 179 -6.12 22.37 8.51
N LYS A 180 -6.78 23.30 7.80
CA LYS A 180 -6.15 24.18 6.81
C LYS A 180 -5.09 25.09 7.44
N ARG A 181 -5.40 25.69 8.61
CA ARG A 181 -4.44 26.56 9.32
C ARG A 181 -3.18 25.80 9.74
N HIS A 182 -3.32 24.54 10.15
CA HIS A 182 -2.23 23.72 10.67
C HIS A 182 -1.53 22.85 9.62
N ALA A 183 -1.97 22.86 8.35
CA ALA A 183 -1.33 22.10 7.26
C ALA A 183 0.20 22.31 7.17
N PRO A 184 0.77 23.52 7.39
CA PRO A 184 2.22 23.71 7.40
C PRO A 184 2.97 22.85 8.40
N ASN A 185 2.36 22.45 9.52
CA ASN A 185 3.00 21.64 10.54
C ASN A 185 3.31 20.22 10.07
N LEU A 186 2.74 19.77 8.95
CA LEU A 186 3.02 18.46 8.35
C LEU A 186 4.48 18.28 7.93
N VAL A 187 5.26 19.38 7.77
CA VAL A 187 6.70 19.29 7.50
C VAL A 187 7.47 18.58 8.62
N ASN A 188 6.94 18.61 9.84
CA ASN A 188 7.54 18.00 11.02
C ASN A 188 7.15 16.51 11.18
N VAL A 189 6.23 16.00 10.35
CA VAL A 189 5.79 14.60 10.40
C VAL A 189 6.68 13.74 9.52
N SER A 190 7.08 12.58 10.01
CA SER A 190 7.91 11.66 9.23
C SER A 190 7.18 11.18 7.96
N ARG A 191 7.94 11.02 6.88
CA ARG A 191 7.42 10.63 5.56
C ARG A 191 6.70 9.27 5.59
N GLU A 192 7.19 8.36 6.40
CA GLU A 192 6.58 7.03 6.59
C GLU A 192 5.18 7.13 7.21
N ARG A 193 5.00 8.02 8.20
CA ARG A 193 3.69 8.24 8.83
C ARG A 193 2.71 8.87 7.84
N ILE A 194 3.16 9.87 7.07
CA ILE A 194 2.37 10.52 6.02
C ILE A 194 1.92 9.45 5.01
N LEU A 195 2.86 8.67 4.46
CA LEU A 195 2.54 7.63 3.48
C LEU A 195 1.57 6.58 4.04
N ALA A 196 1.69 6.22 5.31
CA ALA A 196 0.78 5.26 5.93
C ALA A 196 -0.68 5.75 5.91
N GLU A 197 -0.92 7.04 6.14
CA GLU A 197 -2.28 7.61 6.05
C GLU A 197 -2.74 7.74 4.59
N LEU A 198 -1.87 8.21 3.67
CA LEU A 198 -2.18 8.28 2.23
C LEU A 198 -2.48 6.90 1.63
N ASN A 199 -1.73 5.87 2.02
CA ASN A 199 -2.01 4.48 1.59
C ASN A 199 -3.40 4.02 2.04
N LYS A 200 -3.83 4.38 3.26
CA LYS A 200 -5.16 4.05 3.74
C LYS A 200 -6.26 4.83 3.01
N MET A 201 -5.97 6.05 2.54
CA MET A 201 -6.89 6.82 1.71
C MET A 201 -7.04 6.21 0.31
N ILE A 202 -5.93 5.97 -0.38
CA ILE A 202 -5.98 5.40 -1.74
C ILE A 202 -6.57 3.98 -1.78
N LEU A 203 -6.41 3.21 -0.70
CA LEU A 203 -6.97 1.86 -0.55
C LEU A 203 -8.41 1.84 -0.01
N SER A 204 -8.97 3.00 0.33
CA SER A 204 -10.33 3.11 0.86
C SER A 204 -11.41 2.86 -0.21
N GLY A 205 -12.68 2.92 0.21
CA GLY A 205 -13.83 2.92 -0.70
C GLY A 205 -14.03 4.25 -1.44
N HIS A 206 -13.41 5.34 -0.96
CA HIS A 206 -13.58 6.69 -1.48
C HIS A 206 -12.22 7.37 -1.75
N PRO A 207 -11.40 6.82 -2.66
CA PRO A 207 -10.08 7.37 -3.00
C PRO A 207 -10.17 8.75 -3.68
N GLU A 208 -11.33 9.14 -4.24
CA GLU A 208 -11.60 10.48 -4.77
C GLU A 208 -11.45 11.56 -3.70
N LYS A 209 -11.65 11.23 -2.42
CA LYS A 209 -11.47 12.19 -1.31
C LYS A 209 -10.00 12.58 -1.08
N MET A 210 -9.06 12.04 -1.85
CA MET A 210 -7.70 12.60 -1.92
C MET A 210 -7.67 14.01 -2.53
N ASP A 211 -8.71 14.46 -3.24
CA ASP A 211 -8.90 15.88 -3.65
C ASP A 211 -8.82 16.84 -2.46
N MET A 212 -9.26 16.39 -1.28
CA MET A 212 -9.19 17.19 -0.06
C MET A 212 -7.75 17.60 0.32
N LEU A 213 -6.71 16.92 -0.19
CA LEU A 213 -5.31 17.32 0.02
C LEU A 213 -5.01 18.66 -0.63
N ASP A 214 -5.55 18.90 -1.81
CA ASP A 214 -5.43 20.20 -2.52
C ASP A 214 -6.35 21.24 -1.89
N GLU A 215 -7.61 20.91 -1.67
CA GLU A 215 -8.62 21.80 -1.05
C GLU A 215 -8.17 22.33 0.32
N ALA A 216 -7.44 21.51 1.07
CA ALA A 216 -6.89 21.88 2.37
C ALA A 216 -5.52 22.54 2.31
N GLY A 217 -4.94 22.74 1.13
CA GLY A 217 -3.61 23.33 0.95
C GLY A 217 -2.48 22.50 1.56
N ILE A 218 -2.60 21.17 1.56
CA ILE A 218 -1.65 20.23 2.19
C ILE A 218 -0.50 19.89 1.25
N ILE A 219 -0.73 19.83 -0.06
CA ILE A 219 0.22 19.35 -1.07
C ILE A 219 1.60 20.02 -0.96
N PRO A 220 1.74 21.36 -0.79
CA PRO A 220 3.05 22.00 -0.70
C PRO A 220 3.92 21.50 0.46
N TRP A 221 3.31 20.95 1.51
CA TRP A 221 3.98 20.53 2.73
C TRP A 221 4.40 19.06 2.74
N ILE A 222 3.73 18.25 1.93
CA ILE A 222 4.00 16.81 1.90
C ILE A 222 4.70 16.33 0.62
N GLY A 223 4.43 16.92 -0.55
CA GLY A 223 5.08 16.58 -1.80
C GLY A 223 4.35 17.17 -2.99
N LYS A 224 5.03 18.04 -3.73
CA LYS A 224 4.47 18.73 -4.89
C LYS A 224 4.06 17.80 -6.04
N GLU A 225 4.62 16.60 -6.09
CA GLU A 225 4.27 15.58 -7.08
C GLU A 225 2.79 15.18 -6.99
N LEU A 226 2.14 15.45 -5.84
CA LEU A 226 0.70 15.23 -5.66
C LEU A 226 -0.17 16.22 -6.45
N GLU A 227 0.38 17.30 -7.00
CA GLU A 227 -0.32 18.18 -7.95
C GLU A 227 -0.72 17.41 -9.23
N ASP A 228 0.05 16.38 -9.60
CA ASP A 228 -0.22 15.52 -10.73
C ASP A 228 -1.15 14.32 -10.40
N LEU A 229 -1.68 14.27 -9.17
CA LEU A 229 -2.60 13.21 -8.75
C LEU A 229 -3.96 13.39 -9.44
N LEU A 230 -4.52 12.30 -9.93
CA LEU A 230 -5.88 12.23 -10.47
C LEU A 230 -6.78 11.43 -9.52
N PRO A 231 -7.31 12.03 -8.45
CA PRO A 231 -8.27 11.37 -7.58
C PRO A 231 -9.53 10.99 -8.35
N SER A 232 -10.00 9.76 -8.19
CA SER A 232 -11.17 9.29 -8.92
C SER A 232 -11.87 8.16 -8.17
N SER A 233 -13.19 8.19 -8.12
CA SER A 233 -14.01 7.10 -7.59
C SER A 233 -13.80 5.79 -8.36
N ARG A 234 -13.36 5.85 -9.63
CA ARG A 234 -13.01 4.67 -10.43
C ARG A 234 -11.87 3.84 -9.82
N ILE A 235 -10.99 4.46 -9.02
CA ILE A 235 -9.90 3.76 -8.32
C ILE A 235 -10.47 2.73 -7.33
N ALA A 236 -11.62 3.00 -6.72
CA ALA A 236 -12.27 2.08 -5.78
C ALA A 236 -12.68 0.74 -6.43
N ALA A 237 -12.97 0.74 -7.73
CA ALA A 237 -13.31 -0.47 -8.48
C ALA A 237 -12.11 -1.40 -8.73
N LEU A 238 -10.87 -0.89 -8.58
CA LEU A 238 -9.66 -1.68 -8.70
C LEU A 238 -9.40 -2.50 -7.42
N PRO A 239 -8.76 -3.67 -7.52
CA PRO A 239 -8.27 -4.39 -6.35
C PRO A 239 -7.51 -3.48 -5.38
N ALA A 240 -7.65 -3.72 -4.07
CA ALA A 240 -7.01 -2.92 -3.02
C ALA A 240 -5.50 -3.25 -2.92
N LYS A 241 -4.77 -2.99 -4.00
CA LYS A 241 -3.33 -3.19 -4.13
C LYS A 241 -2.64 -1.84 -4.30
N LYS A 242 -1.62 -1.56 -3.49
CA LYS A 242 -0.97 -0.24 -3.41
C LYS A 242 -0.46 0.25 -4.76
N ASP A 243 0.43 -0.52 -5.39
CA ASP A 243 1.06 -0.15 -6.66
C ASP A 243 0.03 0.06 -7.78
N LEU A 244 -1.02 -0.77 -7.83
CA LEU A 244 -2.10 -0.66 -8.81
C LEU A 244 -2.91 0.63 -8.63
N ARG A 245 -3.32 0.95 -7.39
CA ARG A 245 -4.12 2.14 -7.11
C ARG A 245 -3.32 3.43 -7.18
N TRP A 246 -2.02 3.41 -6.78
CA TRP A 246 -1.12 4.52 -7.01
C TRP A 246 -0.86 4.75 -8.51
N ALA A 247 -0.72 3.67 -9.31
CA ALA A 247 -0.62 3.79 -10.77
C ALA A 247 -1.86 4.43 -11.39
N ALA A 248 -3.06 4.08 -10.91
CA ALA A 248 -4.30 4.71 -11.34
C ALA A 248 -4.33 6.20 -10.99
N ALA A 249 -3.95 6.56 -9.75
CA ALA A 249 -3.96 7.93 -9.27
C ALA A 249 -2.96 8.83 -10.01
N PHE A 250 -1.80 8.31 -10.41
CA PHE A 250 -0.80 9.02 -11.20
C PHE A 250 -0.86 8.70 -12.70
N SER A 251 -1.99 8.19 -13.22
CA SER A 251 -2.09 7.74 -14.62
C SER A 251 -1.85 8.82 -15.66
N GLU A 252 -2.08 10.09 -15.33
CA GLU A 252 -1.80 11.26 -16.18
C GLU A 252 -0.36 11.78 -16.03
N ALA A 253 0.31 11.49 -14.92
CA ALA A 253 1.73 11.77 -14.70
C ALA A 253 2.61 10.71 -15.36
N ASP A 254 3.89 10.99 -15.56
CA ASP A 254 4.84 9.95 -15.98
C ASP A 254 5.17 8.98 -14.82
N GLY A 255 5.68 7.79 -15.16
CA GLY A 255 5.99 6.77 -14.15
C GLY A 255 7.10 7.21 -13.19
N GLU A 256 8.01 8.09 -13.61
CA GLU A 256 9.11 8.58 -12.76
C GLU A 256 8.60 9.57 -11.71
N THR A 257 7.59 10.39 -12.02
CA THR A 257 6.92 11.26 -11.04
C THR A 257 6.33 10.42 -9.89
N ALA A 258 5.54 9.41 -10.22
CA ALA A 258 4.96 8.50 -9.22
C ALA A 258 6.04 7.79 -8.39
N ARG A 259 7.09 7.30 -9.06
CA ARG A 259 8.22 6.63 -8.42
C ARG A 259 8.96 7.56 -7.47
N THR A 260 9.26 8.78 -7.91
CA THR A 260 9.95 9.80 -7.12
C THR A 260 9.16 10.16 -5.88
N PHE A 261 7.85 10.42 -6.01
CA PHE A 261 6.97 10.67 -4.88
C PHE A 261 7.01 9.51 -3.87
N LEU A 262 6.74 8.29 -4.32
CA LEU A 262 6.68 7.12 -3.43
C LEU A 262 8.02 6.84 -2.73
N LYS A 263 9.16 7.01 -3.43
CA LYS A 263 10.50 6.88 -2.82
C LYS A 263 10.78 7.98 -1.80
N ASN A 264 10.43 9.23 -2.10
CA ASN A 264 10.54 10.35 -1.17
C ASN A 264 9.71 10.13 0.09
N MET A 265 8.54 9.48 -0.04
CA MET A 265 7.68 9.05 1.06
C MET A 265 8.16 7.77 1.76
N LYS A 266 9.30 7.20 1.38
CA LYS A 266 9.86 5.96 1.96
C LYS A 266 8.99 4.72 1.71
N SER A 267 8.29 4.67 0.59
CA SER A 267 7.61 3.45 0.15
C SER A 267 8.61 2.32 -0.13
N ASP A 268 8.14 1.08 0.00
CA ASP A 268 8.88 -0.08 -0.46
C ASP A 268 9.13 -0.04 -1.97
N ASN A 269 10.18 -0.73 -2.41
CA ASN A 269 10.57 -0.75 -3.82
C ASN A 269 9.51 -1.39 -4.71
N GLU A 270 8.84 -2.43 -4.23
CA GLU A 270 7.82 -3.14 -4.98
C GLU A 270 6.66 -2.22 -5.35
N THR A 271 6.18 -1.43 -4.39
CA THR A 271 5.10 -0.45 -4.62
C THR A 271 5.54 0.66 -5.58
N ALA A 272 6.72 1.28 -5.35
CA ALA A 272 7.15 2.43 -6.15
C ALA A 272 7.51 2.03 -7.59
N ASP A 273 8.31 0.98 -7.76
CA ASP A 273 8.73 0.51 -9.09
C ASP A 273 7.55 -0.14 -9.84
N GLY A 274 6.65 -0.84 -9.11
CA GLY A 274 5.43 -1.43 -9.66
C GLY A 274 4.46 -0.39 -10.22
N ALA A 275 4.21 0.69 -9.48
CA ALA A 275 3.35 1.79 -9.95
C ALA A 275 3.93 2.44 -11.21
N ALA A 276 5.23 2.77 -11.21
CA ALA A 276 5.92 3.35 -12.37
C ALA A 276 5.84 2.45 -13.61
N LEU A 277 6.04 1.15 -13.42
CA LEU A 277 5.97 0.16 -14.50
C LEU A 277 4.56 0.08 -15.09
N LEU A 278 3.52 0.07 -14.26
CA LEU A 278 2.12 0.04 -14.69
C LEU A 278 1.75 1.31 -15.47
N ILE A 279 2.14 2.50 -14.99
CA ILE A 279 1.91 3.77 -15.69
C ILE A 279 2.55 3.74 -17.07
N SER A 280 3.83 3.30 -17.16
CA SER A 280 4.51 3.17 -18.44
C SER A 280 3.81 2.19 -19.38
N GLY A 281 3.31 1.06 -18.85
CA GLY A 281 2.63 0.03 -19.63
C GLY A 281 1.26 0.47 -20.16
N ILE A 282 0.46 1.19 -19.36
CA ILE A 282 -0.86 1.67 -19.83
C ILE A 282 -0.78 2.84 -20.80
N ARG A 283 0.36 3.49 -20.97
CA ARG A 283 0.57 4.54 -21.97
C ARG A 283 0.94 4.00 -23.36
N GLY A 284 1.47 2.77 -23.41
CA GLY A 284 1.79 2.10 -24.67
C GLY A 284 0.53 1.75 -25.47
N ALA A 285 0.68 1.53 -26.78
CA ALA A 285 -0.41 1.01 -27.61
C ALA A 285 -0.82 -0.40 -27.16
N VAL A 286 -2.11 -0.71 -27.27
CA VAL A 286 -2.61 -2.09 -27.08
C VAL A 286 -2.13 -2.93 -28.25
N PRO A 287 -1.45 -4.07 -28.03
CA PRO A 287 -1.01 -4.94 -29.12
C PRO A 287 -2.21 -5.46 -29.92
N GLU A 288 -2.06 -5.48 -31.25
CA GLU A 288 -3.12 -5.94 -32.16
C GLU A 288 -2.95 -7.41 -32.59
N ASP A 289 -1.77 -8.01 -32.32
CA ASP A 289 -1.44 -9.36 -32.73
C ASP A 289 -0.81 -10.21 -31.61
N LEU A 290 -0.58 -11.50 -31.87
CA LEU A 290 0.04 -12.42 -30.93
C LEU A 290 1.50 -12.08 -30.62
N TYR A 291 2.26 -11.56 -31.61
CA TYR A 291 3.65 -11.18 -31.41
C TYR A 291 3.75 -9.99 -30.44
N GLY A 292 2.98 -8.94 -30.68
CA GLY A 292 2.93 -7.79 -29.79
C GLY A 292 2.48 -8.17 -28.38
N THR A 293 1.51 -9.08 -28.26
CA THR A 293 1.04 -9.58 -26.95
C THR A 293 2.14 -10.40 -26.24
N ARG A 294 2.88 -11.28 -26.96
CA ARG A 294 4.04 -11.98 -26.37
C ARG A 294 5.14 -11.03 -25.93
N ARG A 295 5.42 -9.98 -26.70
CA ARG A 295 6.38 -8.94 -26.29
C ARG A 295 5.93 -8.22 -25.03
N LEU A 296 4.66 -7.85 -24.93
CA LEU A 296 4.11 -7.24 -23.73
C LEU A 296 4.28 -8.16 -22.51
N LEU A 297 3.92 -9.44 -22.66
CA LEU A 297 4.08 -10.46 -21.61
C LEU A 297 5.56 -10.70 -21.25
N SER A 298 6.45 -10.69 -22.25
CA SER A 298 7.90 -10.84 -22.03
C SER A 298 8.51 -9.71 -21.21
N VAL A 299 8.04 -8.47 -21.41
CA VAL A 299 8.55 -7.27 -20.72
C VAL A 299 7.93 -7.14 -19.32
N TYR A 300 6.63 -7.31 -19.19
CA TYR A 300 5.91 -6.98 -17.97
C TYR A 300 5.51 -8.19 -17.11
N GLY A 301 5.47 -9.38 -17.70
CA GLY A 301 4.93 -10.58 -17.05
C GLY A 301 3.42 -10.62 -17.03
N GLN A 302 2.89 -11.81 -16.77
CA GLN A 302 1.44 -12.07 -16.86
C GLN A 302 0.60 -11.21 -15.88
N ASP A 303 1.05 -11.09 -14.63
CA ASP A 303 0.29 -10.40 -13.60
C ASP A 303 0.17 -8.90 -13.90
N ARG A 304 1.28 -8.28 -14.34
CA ARG A 304 1.29 -6.87 -14.73
C ARG A 304 0.45 -6.59 -15.97
N VAL A 305 0.45 -7.48 -16.96
CA VAL A 305 -0.41 -7.33 -18.14
C VAL A 305 -1.89 -7.39 -17.75
N ARG A 306 -2.28 -8.29 -16.84
CA ARG A 306 -3.65 -8.34 -16.31
C ARG A 306 -4.01 -7.06 -15.54
N GLU A 307 -3.10 -6.55 -14.73
CA GLU A 307 -3.28 -5.27 -14.02
C GLU A 307 -3.42 -4.08 -14.98
N MET A 308 -2.66 -4.05 -16.07
CA MET A 308 -2.83 -3.04 -17.13
C MET A 308 -4.19 -3.11 -17.82
N ILE A 309 -4.71 -4.32 -18.04
CA ILE A 309 -6.06 -4.50 -18.59
C ILE A 309 -7.10 -3.95 -17.60
N LEU A 310 -6.96 -4.24 -16.29
CA LEU A 310 -7.85 -3.70 -15.26
C LEU A 310 -7.83 -2.16 -15.22
N LEU A 311 -6.64 -1.56 -15.24
CA LEU A 311 -6.48 -0.10 -15.27
C LEU A 311 -7.18 0.52 -16.49
N ARG A 312 -6.98 -0.05 -17.68
CA ARG A 312 -7.60 0.42 -18.91
C ARG A 312 -9.11 0.21 -18.92
N ARG A 313 -9.62 -0.91 -18.39
CA ARG A 313 -11.07 -1.14 -18.21
C ARG A 313 -11.70 -0.11 -17.25
N ALA A 314 -10.97 0.32 -16.24
CA ALA A 314 -11.37 1.40 -15.34
C ALA A 314 -11.21 2.81 -15.97
N GLY A 315 -10.72 2.90 -17.22
CA GLY A 315 -10.59 4.15 -17.98
C GLY A 315 -9.33 4.95 -17.69
N PHE A 316 -8.25 4.31 -17.20
CA PHE A 316 -6.93 4.92 -17.02
C PHE A 316 -6.01 4.62 -18.21
N GLY A 317 -5.09 5.53 -18.53
CA GLY A 317 -4.11 5.38 -19.62
C GLY A 317 -4.64 5.66 -21.02
N GLY A 318 -5.69 6.47 -21.13
CA GLY A 318 -6.30 6.93 -22.40
C GLY A 318 -7.39 6.00 -22.96
N PRO A 319 -8.04 6.44 -24.03
CA PRO A 319 -9.19 5.74 -24.62
C PRO A 319 -8.76 4.42 -25.26
N VAL A 320 -9.40 3.32 -24.86
CA VAL A 320 -9.25 1.99 -25.46
C VAL A 320 -10.64 1.35 -25.49
N SER A 321 -11.01 0.70 -26.61
CA SER A 321 -12.30 0.04 -26.69
C SER A 321 -12.35 -1.24 -25.83
N ALA A 322 -13.54 -1.59 -25.33
CA ALA A 322 -13.74 -2.84 -24.61
C ALA A 322 -13.33 -4.06 -25.45
N GLU A 323 -13.65 -4.05 -26.75
CA GLU A 323 -13.27 -5.11 -27.69
C GLU A 323 -11.75 -5.30 -27.80
N GLN A 324 -10.98 -4.19 -27.85
CA GLN A 324 -9.50 -4.29 -27.87
C GLN A 324 -8.94 -4.93 -26.59
N LEU A 325 -9.54 -4.63 -25.44
CA LEU A 325 -9.14 -5.23 -24.17
C LEU A 325 -9.55 -6.70 -24.08
N ASP A 326 -10.74 -7.06 -24.56
CA ASP A 326 -11.19 -8.45 -24.61
C ASP A 326 -10.29 -9.30 -25.52
N LEU A 327 -9.91 -8.78 -26.68
CA LEU A 327 -8.96 -9.43 -27.58
C LEU A 327 -7.54 -9.54 -26.97
N LEU A 328 -7.09 -8.55 -26.22
CA LEU A 328 -5.81 -8.63 -25.52
C LEU A 328 -5.85 -9.71 -24.44
N GLU A 329 -6.94 -9.80 -23.69
CA GLU A 329 -7.12 -10.82 -22.64
C GLU A 329 -7.17 -12.22 -23.24
N GLU A 330 -7.95 -12.43 -24.31
CA GLU A 330 -8.03 -13.71 -25.03
C GLU A 330 -6.67 -14.16 -25.57
N ARG A 331 -5.90 -13.24 -26.21
CA ARG A 331 -4.56 -13.55 -26.71
C ARG A 331 -3.61 -13.89 -25.57
N THR A 332 -3.70 -13.15 -24.45
CA THR A 332 -2.91 -13.41 -23.24
C THR A 332 -3.16 -14.83 -22.73
N ASP A 333 -4.42 -15.21 -22.57
CA ASP A 333 -4.81 -16.54 -22.08
C ASP A 333 -4.38 -17.65 -23.05
N ARG A 334 -4.51 -17.41 -24.37
CA ARG A 334 -4.04 -18.34 -25.41
C ARG A 334 -2.53 -18.57 -25.35
N ILE A 335 -1.73 -17.50 -25.22
CA ILE A 335 -0.27 -17.56 -25.15
C ILE A 335 0.18 -18.31 -23.90
N LEU A 336 -0.44 -17.99 -22.75
CA LEU A 336 -0.11 -18.64 -21.48
C LEU A 336 -0.50 -20.12 -21.47
N SER A 337 -1.66 -20.47 -22.00
CA SER A 337 -2.14 -21.85 -22.11
C SER A 337 -1.30 -22.70 -23.08
N ALA A 338 -0.75 -22.08 -24.14
CA ALA A 338 0.16 -22.75 -25.08
C ALA A 338 1.55 -22.98 -24.49
N GLY A 339 1.89 -22.34 -23.36
CA GLY A 339 3.22 -22.43 -22.74
C GLY A 339 4.31 -21.76 -23.56
N ASP A 340 3.97 -20.71 -24.32
CA ASP A 340 4.92 -20.00 -25.19
C ASP A 340 6.15 -19.50 -24.40
N CYS A 341 7.32 -19.55 -25.03
CA CYS A 341 8.56 -19.04 -24.45
C CYS A 341 8.53 -17.50 -24.41
N LEU A 342 8.46 -16.93 -23.22
CA LEU A 342 8.34 -15.48 -22.99
C LEU A 342 9.61 -14.86 -22.38
N ALA A 343 10.61 -15.65 -22.03
CA ALA A 343 11.82 -15.14 -21.35
C ALA A 343 13.08 -15.90 -21.81
N VAL A 344 14.21 -15.22 -21.79
CA VAL A 344 15.53 -15.79 -22.18
C VAL A 344 15.84 -17.10 -21.42
N ARG A 345 15.45 -17.19 -20.14
CA ARG A 345 15.66 -18.39 -19.32
C ARG A 345 14.87 -19.62 -19.79
N ASN A 346 13.86 -19.42 -20.63
CA ASN A 346 12.96 -20.46 -21.14
C ASN A 346 13.31 -20.87 -22.59
N LEU A 347 14.36 -20.27 -23.18
CA LEU A 347 14.87 -20.68 -24.48
C LEU A 347 15.43 -22.10 -24.38
N ALA A 348 15.24 -22.91 -25.42
CA ALA A 348 15.80 -24.26 -25.53
C ALA A 348 17.33 -24.28 -25.64
N LEU A 349 17.97 -23.11 -25.78
CA LEU A 349 19.43 -22.92 -25.83
C LEU A 349 19.84 -21.83 -24.83
N SER A 350 20.70 -22.17 -23.89
CA SER A 350 21.16 -21.25 -22.84
C SER A 350 22.42 -20.45 -23.23
N GLY A 351 22.76 -19.40 -22.48
CA GLY A 351 24.02 -18.68 -22.63
C GLY A 351 25.26 -19.59 -22.45
N SER A 352 25.17 -20.63 -21.60
CA SER A 352 26.23 -21.61 -21.43
C SER A 352 26.44 -22.49 -22.69
N ASP A 353 25.34 -22.78 -23.39
CA ASP A 353 25.40 -23.52 -24.65
C ASP A 353 26.08 -22.68 -25.73
N LEU A 354 25.75 -21.38 -25.82
CA LEU A 354 26.35 -20.44 -26.75
C LEU A 354 27.86 -20.31 -26.51
N ILE A 355 28.31 -20.29 -25.26
CA ILE A 355 29.73 -20.28 -24.92
C ILE A 355 30.42 -21.58 -25.41
N ARG A 356 29.78 -22.74 -25.26
CA ARG A 356 30.30 -24.03 -25.79
C ARG A 356 30.38 -24.06 -27.32
N MET A 357 29.52 -23.31 -28.01
CA MET A 357 29.57 -23.10 -29.45
C MET A 357 30.67 -22.10 -29.87
N GLY A 358 31.45 -21.54 -28.94
CA GLY A 358 32.56 -20.64 -29.20
C GLY A 358 32.21 -19.15 -29.19
N ILE A 359 30.99 -18.79 -28.82
CA ILE A 359 30.59 -17.38 -28.66
C ILE A 359 31.24 -16.81 -27.38
N ARG A 360 31.94 -15.69 -27.51
CA ARG A 360 32.67 -15.09 -26.39
C ARG A 360 31.73 -14.55 -25.32
N PRO A 361 32.00 -14.79 -24.01
CA PRO A 361 31.28 -14.13 -22.93
C PRO A 361 31.38 -12.61 -23.01
N GLY A 362 30.30 -11.89 -22.72
CA GLY A 362 30.25 -10.43 -22.71
C GLY A 362 28.91 -9.86 -23.19
N PRO A 363 28.83 -8.55 -23.42
CA PRO A 363 27.58 -7.88 -23.84
C PRO A 363 27.01 -8.45 -25.15
N GLY A 364 27.88 -8.95 -26.06
CA GLY A 364 27.45 -9.60 -27.30
C GLY A 364 26.61 -10.85 -27.08
N LEU A 365 26.91 -11.65 -26.03
CA LEU A 365 26.14 -12.84 -25.69
C LEU A 365 24.70 -12.49 -25.30
N GLY A 366 24.50 -11.46 -24.45
CA GLY A 366 23.18 -10.99 -24.07
C GLY A 366 22.38 -10.51 -25.28
N SER A 367 23.02 -9.85 -26.22
CA SER A 367 22.36 -9.38 -27.44
C SER A 367 21.95 -10.52 -28.38
N ILE A 368 22.72 -11.59 -28.47
CA ILE A 368 22.35 -12.79 -29.24
C ILE A 368 21.16 -13.46 -28.60
N LEU A 369 21.18 -13.66 -27.27
CA LEU A 369 20.02 -14.19 -26.53
C LEU A 369 18.74 -13.34 -26.71
N GLY A 370 18.87 -12.00 -26.72
CA GLY A 370 17.79 -11.10 -27.02
C GLY A 370 17.25 -11.26 -28.45
N THR A 371 18.13 -11.44 -29.45
CA THR A 371 17.73 -11.71 -30.84
C THR A 371 16.99 -13.06 -30.94
N MET A 372 17.51 -14.09 -30.29
CA MET A 372 16.88 -15.42 -30.27
C MET A 372 15.46 -15.32 -29.65
N LEU A 373 15.34 -14.64 -28.52
CA LEU A 373 14.03 -14.44 -27.88
C LEU A 373 13.06 -13.68 -28.79
N ASP A 374 13.48 -12.58 -29.44
CA ASP A 374 12.61 -11.84 -30.37
C ASP A 374 12.11 -12.70 -31.53
N ARG A 375 12.99 -13.57 -32.11
CA ARG A 375 12.56 -14.52 -33.14
C ARG A 375 11.54 -15.53 -32.63
N VAL A 376 11.75 -16.07 -31.42
CA VAL A 376 10.82 -17.01 -30.77
C VAL A 376 9.50 -16.33 -30.39
N LEU A 377 9.51 -15.08 -29.95
CA LEU A 377 8.29 -14.32 -29.70
C LEU A 377 7.45 -14.12 -30.98
N ARG A 378 8.09 -14.02 -32.15
CA ARG A 378 7.41 -13.98 -33.46
C ARG A 378 6.84 -15.34 -33.85
N ASP A 379 7.65 -16.39 -33.74
CA ASP A 379 7.30 -17.77 -34.06
C ASP A 379 7.75 -18.72 -32.94
N PRO A 380 6.85 -19.11 -32.02
CA PRO A 380 7.17 -20.03 -30.93
C PRO A 380 7.72 -21.39 -31.37
N GLY A 381 7.43 -21.83 -32.61
CA GLY A 381 7.96 -23.07 -33.19
C GLY A 381 9.49 -23.06 -33.35
N LEU A 382 10.12 -21.87 -33.34
CA LEU A 382 11.55 -21.72 -33.37
C LEU A 382 12.27 -22.03 -32.04
N ASN A 383 11.54 -22.25 -30.95
CA ASN A 383 12.15 -22.59 -29.67
C ASN A 383 12.60 -24.07 -29.59
N THR A 384 13.39 -24.47 -30.54
CA THR A 384 14.08 -25.76 -30.59
C THR A 384 15.59 -25.54 -30.63
N ARG A 385 16.36 -26.51 -30.12
CA ARG A 385 17.81 -26.38 -30.05
C ARG A 385 18.40 -26.09 -31.42
N GLU A 386 18.01 -26.85 -32.45
CA GLU A 386 18.50 -26.75 -33.82
C GLU A 386 18.21 -25.36 -34.44
N CYS A 387 16.97 -24.87 -34.30
CA CYS A 387 16.62 -23.55 -34.83
C CYS A 387 17.37 -22.42 -34.11
N LEU A 388 17.56 -22.55 -32.79
CA LEU A 388 18.23 -21.52 -31.99
C LEU A 388 19.76 -21.50 -32.24
N GLU A 389 20.39 -22.66 -32.50
CA GLU A 389 21.79 -22.74 -32.88
C GLU A 389 22.04 -21.95 -34.20
N ARG A 390 21.19 -22.17 -35.21
CA ARG A 390 21.27 -21.41 -36.49
C ARG A 390 21.06 -19.92 -36.28
N ILE A 391 20.04 -19.52 -35.51
CA ILE A 391 19.78 -18.10 -35.22
C ILE A 391 20.97 -17.45 -34.50
N ALA A 392 21.58 -18.18 -33.56
CA ALA A 392 22.76 -17.70 -32.83
C ALA A 392 23.98 -17.50 -33.73
N GLU A 393 24.23 -18.42 -34.67
CA GLU A 393 25.30 -18.33 -35.66
C GLU A 393 25.10 -17.11 -36.59
N GLU A 394 23.89 -16.96 -37.19
CA GLU A 394 23.51 -15.79 -37.99
C GLU A 394 23.72 -14.46 -37.23
N ALA A 395 23.32 -14.42 -35.96
CA ALA A 395 23.45 -13.21 -35.13
C ALA A 395 24.90 -12.93 -34.73
N ALA A 396 25.73 -13.94 -34.60
CA ALA A 396 27.16 -13.81 -34.32
C ALA A 396 27.97 -13.36 -35.53
N GLU A 397 27.70 -13.89 -36.72
CA GLU A 397 28.34 -13.51 -37.99
C GLU A 397 28.06 -12.05 -38.35
N GLY A 398 26.81 -11.61 -38.23
CA GLY A 398 26.41 -10.21 -38.47
C GLY A 398 27.10 -9.17 -37.57
N ARG A 399 27.85 -9.60 -36.55
CA ARG A 399 28.54 -8.74 -35.57
C ARG A 399 30.06 -8.95 -35.47
N GLY A 400 30.65 -9.80 -36.33
CA GLY A 400 32.09 -10.09 -36.29
C GLY A 400 32.53 -10.82 -35.00
N ASN A 401 31.67 -11.55 -34.33
CA ASN A 401 31.88 -12.18 -33.01
C ASN A 401 32.16 -13.70 -33.09
N VAL A 402 32.52 -14.21 -34.32
CA VAL A 402 32.88 -15.62 -34.54
C VAL A 402 34.41 -15.77 -34.38
N PRO A 403 34.94 -16.75 -33.62
CA PRO A 403 36.34 -17.11 -33.66
C PRO A 403 36.64 -17.65 -35.05
N GLY A 404 37.64 -17.05 -35.72
CA GLY A 404 38.04 -17.47 -37.05
C GLY A 404 38.17 -19.00 -37.14
N ARG A 405 37.46 -19.63 -38.10
CA ARG A 405 37.79 -20.98 -38.58
C ARG A 405 39.28 -20.99 -38.85
N LYS A 406 40.04 -21.81 -38.12
CA LYS A 406 41.41 -22.16 -38.53
C LYS A 406 41.29 -22.78 -39.92
N SER A 407 41.72 -22.06 -40.93
CA SER A 407 42.00 -22.62 -42.25
C SER A 407 43.04 -23.74 -42.04
N GLY A 408 42.64 -24.97 -42.25
CA GLY A 408 43.55 -26.07 -42.35
C GLY A 408 44.47 -25.79 -43.55
N ASN A 409 45.74 -25.49 -43.29
CA ASN A 409 46.79 -25.57 -44.27
C ASN A 409 47.19 -27.03 -44.28
N ASP A 410 46.72 -27.74 -45.30
CA ASP A 410 47.45 -28.90 -45.84
C ASP A 410 48.68 -28.37 -46.47
N ASP A 411 49.81 -28.51 -45.82
CA ASP A 411 51.13 -28.51 -46.48
C ASP A 411 51.51 -29.97 -46.70
N ALA A 412 51.24 -30.38 -47.91
CA ALA A 412 51.89 -31.54 -48.46
C ALA A 412 53.11 -31.05 -49.31
N SER A 413 54.24 -31.73 -49.09
CA SER A 413 55.43 -31.91 -49.99
C SER A 413 56.41 -30.73 -50.11
N GLU A 414 57.60 -30.90 -49.68
CA GLU A 414 58.78 -31.54 -50.12
C GLU A 414 59.95 -31.31 -49.15
#